data_707f0a13165d0c0b118b01bea529282c
#
_entry.id   707f0a13165d0c0b118b01bea529282c
#
_cell.length_a   1.000
_cell.length_b   1.000
_cell.length_c   1.000
_cell.angle_alpha   90.00
_cell.angle_beta   90.00
_cell.angle_gamma   90.00
#
_symmetry.space_group_name_H-M   'P 1'
#
loop_
_entity.id
_entity.type
_entity.pdbx_description
1 polymer ?
#
loop_
_entity_poly.entity_id
_entity_poly.type
_entity_poly.pdbx_seq_one_letter_code
_entity_poly.pdbx_strand_id
1 'polypeptide(L)'
;MSEHFSVAIAHDYLTQRGGAERVALAMHQAFPQAPIFTTLYDPEGTFPEFKDADIRVTALNRVGAFRHDHRIALPLLAPATSKIKINAGVTLVSSTGFAHGVKTTGAKLVYCHSPARFLYLREQYLGQSSRFSPKVLGLNAVYAPLLRWDKRAAHSATRYLANSSIVKERIERVYGIEADLLFPPGGIDASASQEAVDEISSWAGQFYLVVSRLMPYKNVDRAIAAFADMPQRKLAIVGKGPEAERLAAMCPDNVRMFQGLSDGQMRWLYANCQALIAPSFEDFGLTPLEAYSFGKPVLALRAGGYLDTVVEGQTGLFFSK
;
A
#
# COMPACT_ATOMS: atom_id res chain seq x y z
N MET A 1 -14.90 33.71 -4.35
CA MET A 1 -15.44 32.63 -5.23
C MET A 1 -14.49 31.45 -5.09
N SER A 2 -14.96 30.24 -4.80
CA SER A 2 -14.10 29.04 -4.80
C SER A 2 -13.80 28.66 -6.25
N GLU A 3 -12.54 28.39 -6.53
CA GLU A 3 -12.05 27.91 -7.82
C GLU A 3 -12.79 26.62 -8.21
N HIS A 4 -13.29 26.50 -9.44
CA HIS A 4 -13.99 25.33 -9.94
C HIS A 4 -13.07 24.53 -10.87
N PHE A 5 -12.99 23.20 -10.64
CA PHE A 5 -12.16 22.28 -11.43
C PHE A 5 -13.06 21.30 -12.20
N SER A 6 -12.64 20.89 -13.39
CA SER A 6 -13.30 19.77 -14.09
C SER A 6 -13.07 18.46 -13.34
N VAL A 7 -11.81 18.19 -12.97
CA VAL A 7 -11.38 17.05 -12.17
C VAL A 7 -10.51 17.53 -11.02
N ALA A 8 -10.64 16.91 -9.87
CA ALA A 8 -9.74 17.03 -8.72
C ALA A 8 -9.41 15.65 -8.16
N ILE A 9 -8.27 15.54 -7.49
CA ILE A 9 -7.82 14.31 -6.84
C ILE A 9 -7.82 14.53 -5.33
N ALA A 10 -8.22 13.53 -4.55
CA ALA A 10 -8.04 13.51 -3.11
C ALA A 10 -7.31 12.23 -2.68
N HIS A 11 -6.36 12.37 -1.75
CA HIS A 11 -5.62 11.23 -1.18
C HIS A 11 -5.46 11.40 0.33
N ASP A 12 -5.30 10.32 1.07
CA ASP A 12 -5.23 10.35 2.54
C ASP A 12 -4.06 11.22 3.03
N TYR A 13 -2.85 10.85 2.64
CA TYR A 13 -1.60 11.57 2.94
C TYR A 13 -0.48 11.13 1.97
N LEU A 14 0.36 12.07 1.56
CA LEU A 14 1.50 11.86 0.68
C LEU A 14 2.81 11.98 1.48
N THR A 15 3.08 10.99 2.35
CA THR A 15 4.24 10.99 3.27
C THR A 15 5.07 9.72 3.19
N GLN A 16 4.79 8.85 2.21
CA GLN A 16 5.50 7.58 2.01
C GLN A 16 5.42 7.16 0.53
N ARG A 17 6.23 6.18 0.15
CA ARG A 17 6.17 5.53 -1.17
C ARG A 17 5.51 4.16 -1.03
N GLY A 18 4.20 4.10 -1.16
CA GLY A 18 3.41 2.87 -1.05
C GLY A 18 2.54 2.62 -2.27
N GLY A 19 1.80 1.51 -2.25
CA GLY A 19 0.89 1.14 -3.34
C GLY A 19 -0.27 2.11 -3.52
N ALA A 20 -0.78 2.71 -2.44
CA ALA A 20 -1.85 3.69 -2.50
C ALA A 20 -1.36 5.02 -3.11
N GLU A 21 -0.18 5.47 -2.71
CA GLU A 21 0.47 6.66 -3.26
C GLU A 21 0.81 6.48 -4.75
N ARG A 22 1.17 5.25 -5.17
CA ARG A 22 1.39 4.90 -6.58
C ARG A 22 0.11 5.03 -7.42
N VAL A 23 -1.03 4.62 -6.88
CA VAL A 23 -2.33 4.82 -7.53
C VAL A 23 -2.70 6.30 -7.60
N ALA A 24 -2.46 7.07 -6.52
CA ALA A 24 -2.64 8.52 -6.55
C ALA A 24 -1.76 9.20 -7.61
N LEU A 25 -0.52 8.72 -7.78
CA LEU A 25 0.38 9.16 -8.84
C LEU A 25 -0.16 8.82 -10.24
N ALA A 26 -0.66 7.62 -10.45
CA ALA A 26 -1.29 7.22 -11.71
C ALA A 26 -2.53 8.09 -12.03
N MET A 27 -3.33 8.44 -11.02
CA MET A 27 -4.43 9.40 -11.19
C MET A 27 -3.91 10.79 -11.61
N HIS A 28 -2.83 11.27 -10.99
CA HIS A 28 -2.21 12.54 -11.36
C HIS A 28 -1.64 12.52 -12.77
N GLN A 29 -0.97 11.44 -13.17
CA GLN A 29 -0.45 11.28 -14.53
C GLN A 29 -1.57 11.28 -15.60
N ALA A 30 -2.73 10.68 -15.28
CA ALA A 30 -3.91 10.70 -16.15
C ALA A 30 -4.59 12.09 -16.20
N PHE A 31 -4.49 12.87 -15.13
CA PHE A 31 -5.07 14.20 -14.99
C PHE A 31 -4.05 15.20 -14.44
N PRO A 32 -3.01 15.58 -15.21
CA PRO A 32 -1.88 16.36 -14.69
C PRO A 32 -2.24 17.78 -14.25
N GLN A 33 -3.36 18.33 -14.73
CA GLN A 33 -3.86 19.65 -14.34
C GLN A 33 -4.80 19.60 -13.12
N ALA A 34 -5.14 18.40 -12.61
CA ALA A 34 -6.03 18.27 -11.46
C ALA A 34 -5.29 18.58 -10.16
N PRO A 35 -5.79 19.50 -9.31
CA PRO A 35 -5.23 19.70 -7.99
C PRO A 35 -5.40 18.46 -7.12
N ILE A 36 -4.40 18.21 -6.26
CA ILE A 36 -4.40 17.09 -5.32
C ILE A 36 -4.66 17.63 -3.92
N PHE A 37 -5.74 17.17 -3.31
CA PHE A 37 -6.09 17.51 -1.93
C PHE A 37 -5.67 16.38 -0.99
N THR A 38 -4.91 16.70 0.04
CA THR A 38 -4.44 15.71 1.02
C THR A 38 -4.34 16.30 2.42
N THR A 39 -4.29 15.44 3.44
CA THR A 39 -4.13 15.93 4.81
C THR A 39 -2.69 16.33 5.13
N LEU A 40 -1.72 15.53 4.66
CA LEU A 40 -0.29 15.70 4.91
C LEU A 40 0.49 15.47 3.60
N TYR A 41 1.57 16.24 3.42
CA TYR A 41 2.50 16.08 2.32
C TYR A 41 3.94 16.25 2.80
N ASP A 42 4.77 15.27 2.50
CA ASP A 42 6.21 15.29 2.68
C ASP A 42 6.89 15.01 1.34
N PRO A 43 7.46 16.03 0.66
CA PRO A 43 8.05 15.86 -0.67
C PRO A 43 9.24 14.89 -0.70
N GLU A 44 9.97 14.73 0.42
CA GLU A 44 11.11 13.81 0.49
C GLU A 44 10.66 12.39 0.88
N GLY A 45 9.50 12.26 1.55
CA GLY A 45 8.94 10.99 1.98
C GLY A 45 8.16 10.25 0.90
N THR A 46 7.64 10.96 -0.12
CA THR A 46 6.79 10.38 -1.18
C THR A 46 7.50 10.32 -2.54
N PHE A 47 6.75 10.00 -3.61
CA PHE A 47 7.28 9.95 -4.97
C PHE A 47 7.68 11.34 -5.47
N PRO A 48 8.89 11.50 -6.06
CA PRO A 48 9.40 12.79 -6.48
C PRO A 48 8.57 13.46 -7.60
N GLU A 49 7.82 12.66 -8.36
CA GLU A 49 6.92 13.13 -9.41
C GLU A 49 5.78 14.02 -8.90
N PHE A 50 5.51 14.00 -7.60
CA PHE A 50 4.54 14.92 -6.98
C PHE A 50 5.10 16.34 -6.76
N LYS A 51 6.40 16.60 -6.97
CA LYS A 51 7.00 17.91 -6.70
C LYS A 51 6.39 19.04 -7.54
N ASP A 52 5.99 18.72 -8.77
CA ASP A 52 5.44 19.71 -9.71
C ASP A 52 3.90 19.75 -9.70
N ALA A 53 3.24 18.97 -8.85
CA ALA A 53 1.79 18.92 -8.73
C ALA A 53 1.23 20.06 -7.87
N ASP A 54 0.02 20.56 -8.20
CA ASP A 54 -0.76 21.47 -7.32
C ASP A 54 -1.27 20.70 -6.11
N ILE A 55 -0.48 20.66 -5.03
CA ILE A 55 -0.84 19.92 -3.81
C ILE A 55 -1.39 20.86 -2.76
N ARG A 56 -2.63 20.61 -2.34
CA ARG A 56 -3.38 21.41 -1.36
C ARG A 56 -3.53 20.62 -0.06
N VAL A 57 -2.89 21.12 0.99
CA VAL A 57 -2.78 20.43 2.29
C VAL A 57 -3.64 21.07 3.38
N THR A 58 -3.93 20.30 4.43
CA THR A 58 -4.59 20.83 5.64
C THR A 58 -3.58 21.54 6.57
N ALA A 59 -4.10 22.23 7.58
CA ALA A 59 -3.28 22.85 8.61
C ALA A 59 -2.42 21.84 9.41
N LEU A 60 -2.79 20.56 9.43
CA LEU A 60 -1.99 19.50 10.06
C LEU A 60 -0.60 19.38 9.46
N ASN A 61 -0.44 19.73 8.17
CA ASN A 61 0.84 19.68 7.48
C ASN A 61 1.91 20.62 8.05
N ARG A 62 1.52 21.62 8.86
CA ARG A 62 2.45 22.53 9.53
C ARG A 62 3.25 21.84 10.65
N VAL A 63 2.75 20.70 11.16
CA VAL A 63 3.39 19.95 12.24
C VAL A 63 4.34 18.91 11.65
N GLY A 64 5.65 19.13 11.80
CA GLY A 64 6.68 18.25 11.22
C GLY A 64 6.56 16.79 11.66
N ALA A 65 6.25 16.57 12.95
CA ALA A 65 6.06 15.21 13.48
C ALA A 65 4.94 14.44 12.75
N PHE A 66 3.87 15.11 12.31
CA PHE A 66 2.76 14.46 11.57
C PHE A 66 3.15 14.08 10.14
N ARG A 67 4.03 14.87 9.50
CA ARG A 67 4.58 14.51 8.19
C ARG A 67 5.50 13.31 8.27
N HIS A 68 6.30 13.24 9.33
CA HIS A 68 7.25 12.14 9.54
C HIS A 68 6.58 10.82 9.92
N ASP A 69 5.56 10.89 10.79
CA ASP A 69 4.71 9.72 11.12
C ASP A 69 3.23 10.15 11.19
N HIS A 70 2.51 9.93 10.10
CA HIS A 70 1.08 10.24 9.98
C HIS A 70 0.23 9.52 11.04
N ARG A 71 0.72 8.44 11.65
CA ARG A 71 0.00 7.69 12.70
C ARG A 71 -0.20 8.51 13.98
N ILE A 72 0.70 9.46 14.25
CA ILE A 72 0.56 10.38 15.39
C ILE A 72 -0.65 11.31 15.17
N ALA A 73 -0.94 11.67 13.91
CA ALA A 73 -2.08 12.51 13.55
C ALA A 73 -3.42 11.77 13.45
N LEU A 74 -3.45 10.42 13.60
CA LEU A 74 -4.61 9.57 13.33
C LEU A 74 -5.93 10.08 13.94
N PRO A 75 -6.01 10.56 15.22
CA PRO A 75 -7.25 11.10 15.79
C PRO A 75 -7.73 12.40 15.11
N LEU A 76 -6.83 13.11 14.44
CA LEU A 76 -7.08 14.41 13.82
C LEU A 76 -7.36 14.30 12.32
N LEU A 77 -7.04 13.16 11.69
CA LEU A 77 -7.17 12.99 10.24
C LEU A 77 -8.64 13.07 9.77
N ALA A 78 -9.58 12.40 10.45
CA ALA A 78 -10.99 12.44 10.09
C ALA A 78 -11.61 13.86 10.16
N PRO A 79 -11.45 14.64 11.25
CA PRO A 79 -11.92 16.01 11.29
C PRO A 79 -11.18 16.93 10.30
N ALA A 80 -9.90 16.72 10.04
CA ALA A 80 -9.15 17.49 9.05
C ALA A 80 -9.66 17.24 7.64
N THR A 81 -9.84 15.97 7.25
CA THR A 81 -10.39 15.58 5.95
C THR A 81 -11.80 16.15 5.74
N SER A 82 -12.65 16.12 6.78
CA SER A 82 -14.00 16.68 6.72
C SER A 82 -14.07 18.19 6.48
N LYS A 83 -12.97 18.91 6.70
CA LYS A 83 -12.85 20.34 6.40
C LYS A 83 -12.44 20.63 4.96
N ILE A 84 -11.90 19.63 4.25
CA ILE A 84 -11.55 19.77 2.84
C ILE A 84 -12.84 19.87 2.03
N LYS A 85 -12.99 20.98 1.31
CA LYS A 85 -14.11 21.23 0.40
C LYS A 85 -13.56 21.38 -1.01
N ILE A 86 -14.00 20.53 -1.91
CA ILE A 86 -13.52 20.46 -3.30
C ILE A 86 -14.66 20.87 -4.21
N ASN A 87 -14.45 21.92 -4.99
CA ASN A 87 -15.38 22.38 -5.99
C ASN A 87 -14.92 21.85 -7.37
N ALA A 88 -15.41 20.67 -7.73
CA ALA A 88 -15.04 20.03 -8.99
C ALA A 88 -16.23 19.27 -9.57
N GLY A 89 -16.27 19.12 -10.89
CA GLY A 89 -17.24 18.27 -11.58
C GLY A 89 -17.11 16.81 -11.17
N VAL A 90 -15.86 16.32 -11.10
CA VAL A 90 -15.52 14.96 -10.60
C VAL A 90 -14.37 15.05 -9.60
N THR A 91 -14.48 14.36 -8.49
CA THR A 91 -13.38 14.15 -7.54
C THR A 91 -13.01 12.68 -7.51
N LEU A 92 -11.78 12.36 -7.92
CA LEU A 92 -11.17 11.03 -7.81
C LEU A 92 -10.55 10.91 -6.42
N VAL A 93 -10.99 9.97 -5.64
CA VAL A 93 -10.53 9.79 -4.25
C VAL A 93 -9.78 8.48 -4.10
N SER A 94 -8.49 8.52 -3.81
CA SER A 94 -7.67 7.36 -3.45
C SER A 94 -7.66 7.23 -1.92
N SER A 95 -8.33 6.21 -1.38
CA SER A 95 -8.57 6.10 0.07
C SER A 95 -8.11 4.78 0.68
N THR A 96 -7.35 4.90 1.77
CA THR A 96 -7.01 3.82 2.71
C THR A 96 -7.79 3.94 4.04
N GLY A 97 -8.68 4.97 4.15
CA GLY A 97 -9.53 5.13 5.31
C GLY A 97 -9.99 6.54 5.68
N PHE A 98 -9.42 7.61 5.08
CA PHE A 98 -9.83 8.98 5.44
C PHE A 98 -10.27 9.82 4.25
N ALA A 99 -9.60 9.73 3.09
CA ALA A 99 -9.83 10.62 1.96
C ALA A 99 -11.27 10.61 1.46
N HIS A 100 -12.01 9.51 1.60
CA HIS A 100 -13.44 9.44 1.24
C HIS A 100 -14.32 10.44 2.04
N GLY A 101 -13.81 10.99 3.15
CA GLY A 101 -14.49 11.99 3.97
C GLY A 101 -14.43 13.42 3.43
N VAL A 102 -13.75 13.70 2.33
CA VAL A 102 -13.75 15.02 1.69
C VAL A 102 -15.15 15.39 1.22
N LYS A 103 -15.46 16.69 1.25
CA LYS A 103 -16.74 17.22 0.76
C LYS A 103 -16.57 17.71 -0.68
N THR A 104 -17.43 17.27 -1.58
CA THR A 104 -17.37 17.62 -2.99
C THR A 104 -18.68 18.23 -3.47
N THR A 105 -18.64 19.10 -4.47
CA THR A 105 -19.84 19.66 -5.11
C THR A 105 -20.37 18.76 -6.22
N GLY A 106 -19.50 18.08 -6.96
CA GLY A 106 -19.85 17.14 -8.03
C GLY A 106 -19.70 15.68 -7.63
N ALA A 107 -19.54 14.81 -8.62
CA ALA A 107 -19.42 13.38 -8.43
C ALA A 107 -18.15 13.02 -7.63
N LYS A 108 -18.27 12.11 -6.67
CA LYS A 108 -17.19 11.56 -5.86
C LYS A 108 -17.00 10.08 -6.17
N LEU A 109 -15.91 9.75 -6.85
CA LEU A 109 -15.52 8.39 -7.17
C LEU A 109 -14.42 7.94 -6.22
N VAL A 110 -14.71 6.97 -5.36
CA VAL A 110 -13.76 6.49 -4.34
C VAL A 110 -13.10 5.20 -4.80
N TYR A 111 -11.81 5.28 -5.10
CA TYR A 111 -10.94 4.13 -5.26
C TYR A 111 -10.46 3.68 -3.87
N CYS A 112 -11.03 2.60 -3.40
CA CYS A 112 -10.80 2.08 -2.06
C CYS A 112 -9.71 1.01 -2.07
N HIS A 113 -8.57 1.30 -1.44
CA HIS A 113 -7.50 0.33 -1.26
C HIS A 113 -7.86 -0.72 -0.20
N SER A 114 -8.59 -0.32 0.81
CA SER A 114 -9.21 -1.12 1.85
C SER A 114 -10.08 -0.19 2.71
N PRO A 115 -11.24 -0.60 3.20
CA PRO A 115 -11.85 0.03 4.37
C PRO A 115 -10.85 0.11 5.52
N ALA A 116 -10.90 1.19 6.30
CA ALA A 116 -9.90 1.54 7.31
C ALA A 116 -9.48 0.34 8.18
N ARG A 117 -8.29 -0.21 7.95
CA ARG A 117 -7.81 -1.44 8.61
C ARG A 117 -7.79 -1.31 10.14
N PHE A 118 -7.45 -0.14 10.67
CA PHE A 118 -7.45 0.11 12.12
C PHE A 118 -8.85 0.08 12.74
N LEU A 119 -9.93 0.21 11.93
CA LEU A 119 -11.32 0.06 12.37
C LEU A 119 -11.82 -1.36 12.18
N TYR A 120 -11.61 -1.96 11.00
CA TYR A 120 -12.28 -3.18 10.58
C TYR A 120 -11.43 -4.45 10.65
N LEU A 121 -10.10 -4.30 10.74
CA LEU A 121 -9.12 -5.38 10.86
C LEU A 121 -8.21 -5.15 12.07
N ARG A 122 -8.80 -4.78 13.21
CA ARG A 122 -8.07 -4.33 14.42
C ARG A 122 -7.04 -5.33 14.91
N GLU A 123 -7.37 -6.60 14.94
CA GLU A 123 -6.46 -7.66 15.42
C GLU A 123 -5.20 -7.73 14.54
N GLN A 124 -5.37 -7.65 13.23
CA GLN A 124 -4.24 -7.62 12.29
C GLN A 124 -3.44 -6.31 12.39
N TYR A 125 -4.13 -5.18 12.61
CA TYR A 125 -3.49 -3.87 12.72
C TYR A 125 -2.73 -3.66 14.02
N LEU A 126 -3.27 -4.11 15.15
CA LEU A 126 -2.67 -3.96 16.47
C LEU A 126 -1.64 -5.06 16.77
N GLY A 127 -1.73 -6.21 16.09
CA GLY A 127 -0.87 -7.36 16.34
C GLY A 127 -1.01 -7.84 17.79
N GLN A 128 0.11 -8.26 18.38
CA GLN A 128 0.18 -8.71 19.81
C GLN A 128 0.30 -7.54 20.81
N SER A 129 -0.09 -6.31 20.42
CA SER A 129 -0.03 -5.18 21.35
C SER A 129 -0.89 -5.41 22.57
N SER A 130 -0.33 -5.15 23.76
CA SER A 130 -1.07 -5.27 25.03
C SER A 130 -2.37 -4.46 25.00
N ARG A 131 -3.46 -4.99 25.51
CA ARG A 131 -4.76 -4.31 25.65
C ARG A 131 -4.68 -3.01 26.45
N PHE A 132 -3.66 -2.86 27.28
CA PHE A 132 -3.39 -1.68 28.12
C PHE A 132 -2.36 -0.72 27.51
N SER A 133 -1.87 -0.97 26.29
CA SER A 133 -0.94 -0.03 25.67
C SER A 133 -1.62 1.32 25.41
N PRO A 134 -0.94 2.46 25.59
CA PRO A 134 -1.48 3.79 25.32
C PRO A 134 -2.09 3.92 23.90
N LYS A 135 -1.50 3.21 22.94
CA LYS A 135 -1.99 3.14 21.56
C LYS A 135 -3.36 2.47 21.46
N VAL A 136 -3.57 1.35 22.16
CA VAL A 136 -4.85 0.63 22.16
C VAL A 136 -5.91 1.42 22.91
N LEU A 137 -5.58 2.02 24.06
CA LEU A 137 -6.50 2.85 24.84
C LEU A 137 -6.93 4.09 24.06
N GLY A 138 -6.00 4.80 23.42
CA GLY A 138 -6.29 5.96 22.58
C GLY A 138 -7.20 5.60 21.41
N LEU A 139 -6.94 4.48 20.73
CA LEU A 139 -7.78 4.02 19.63
C LEU A 139 -9.18 3.63 20.11
N ASN A 140 -9.31 3.01 21.29
CA ASN A 140 -10.62 2.67 21.87
C ASN A 140 -11.47 3.90 22.18
N ALA A 141 -10.87 4.97 22.68
CA ALA A 141 -11.59 6.21 23.00
C ALA A 141 -12.22 6.88 21.77
N VAL A 142 -11.57 6.81 20.61
CA VAL A 142 -12.06 7.42 19.37
C VAL A 142 -12.79 6.45 18.45
N TYR A 143 -12.85 5.17 18.79
CA TYR A 143 -13.34 4.11 17.89
C TYR A 143 -14.79 4.34 17.44
N ALA A 144 -15.73 4.48 18.37
CA ALA A 144 -17.15 4.58 18.02
C ALA A 144 -17.49 5.87 17.25
N PRO A 145 -16.97 7.06 17.62
CA PRO A 145 -17.13 8.27 16.81
C PRO A 145 -16.54 8.11 15.40
N LEU A 146 -15.33 7.52 15.31
CA LEU A 146 -14.63 7.36 14.05
C LEU A 146 -15.34 6.35 13.14
N LEU A 147 -15.86 5.25 13.68
CA LEU A 147 -16.66 4.28 12.93
C LEU A 147 -17.93 4.90 12.33
N ARG A 148 -18.63 5.74 13.12
CA ARG A 148 -19.83 6.45 12.63
C ARG A 148 -19.48 7.48 11.55
N TRP A 149 -18.35 8.15 11.71
CA TRP A 149 -17.83 9.10 10.73
C TRP A 149 -17.49 8.40 9.43
N ASP A 150 -16.72 7.31 9.50
CA ASP A 150 -16.25 6.52 8.37
C ASP A 150 -17.42 5.97 7.53
N LYS A 151 -18.44 5.37 8.17
CA LYS A 151 -19.64 4.90 7.49
C LYS A 151 -20.41 6.05 6.79
N ARG A 152 -20.57 7.21 7.45
CA ARG A 152 -21.21 8.38 6.82
C ARG A 152 -20.39 8.91 5.65
N ALA A 153 -19.08 8.94 5.78
CA ALA A 153 -18.16 9.34 4.71
C ALA A 153 -18.28 8.40 3.50
N ALA A 154 -18.33 7.09 3.73
CA ALA A 154 -18.51 6.09 2.69
C ALA A 154 -19.81 6.33 1.89
N HIS A 155 -20.93 6.50 2.55
CA HIS A 155 -22.22 6.74 1.89
C HIS A 155 -22.37 8.12 1.23
N SER A 156 -21.39 9.00 1.37
CA SER A 156 -21.37 10.28 0.65
C SER A 156 -20.71 10.19 -0.74
N ALA A 157 -20.18 9.04 -1.11
CA ALA A 157 -19.61 8.79 -2.44
C ALA A 157 -20.71 8.52 -3.48
N THR A 158 -20.48 8.97 -4.71
CA THR A 158 -21.32 8.63 -5.86
C THR A 158 -21.09 7.18 -6.30
N ARG A 159 -19.82 6.73 -6.23
CA ARG A 159 -19.41 5.37 -6.64
C ARG A 159 -18.17 4.91 -5.87
N TYR A 160 -18.13 3.61 -5.58
CA TYR A 160 -16.96 2.94 -5.03
C TYR A 160 -16.32 2.01 -6.05
N LEU A 161 -14.99 2.04 -6.11
CA LEU A 161 -14.15 1.15 -6.88
C LEU A 161 -13.26 0.38 -5.90
N ALA A 162 -13.25 -0.93 -6.00
CA ALA A 162 -12.40 -1.80 -5.19
C ALA A 162 -11.16 -2.21 -5.99
N ASN A 163 -10.01 -2.22 -5.36
CA ASN A 163 -8.75 -2.64 -5.98
C ASN A 163 -8.61 -4.17 -6.13
N SER A 164 -9.50 -4.97 -5.52
CA SER A 164 -9.46 -6.43 -5.53
C SER A 164 -10.81 -7.03 -5.13
N SER A 165 -11.03 -8.31 -5.46
CA SER A 165 -12.24 -9.03 -5.09
C SER A 165 -12.44 -9.08 -3.58
N ILE A 166 -11.38 -9.31 -2.80
CA ILE A 166 -11.46 -9.34 -1.34
C ILE A 166 -11.79 -7.96 -0.72
N VAL A 167 -11.34 -6.88 -1.36
CA VAL A 167 -11.69 -5.52 -0.93
C VAL A 167 -13.13 -5.18 -1.32
N LYS A 168 -13.60 -5.62 -2.50
CA LYS A 168 -15.00 -5.49 -2.92
C LYS A 168 -15.94 -6.15 -1.90
N GLU A 169 -15.69 -7.41 -1.53
CA GLU A 169 -16.46 -8.12 -0.50
C GLU A 169 -16.41 -7.41 0.86
N ARG A 170 -15.26 -6.84 1.21
CA ARG A 170 -15.09 -6.10 2.46
C ARG A 170 -15.88 -4.79 2.47
N ILE A 171 -15.90 -4.05 1.36
CA ILE A 171 -16.70 -2.83 1.19
C ILE A 171 -18.18 -3.15 1.38
N GLU A 172 -18.68 -4.18 0.72
CA GLU A 172 -20.06 -4.64 0.84
C GLU A 172 -20.41 -5.02 2.30
N ARG A 173 -19.58 -5.87 2.92
CA ARG A 173 -19.78 -6.31 4.31
C ARG A 173 -19.76 -5.16 5.32
N VAL A 174 -18.90 -4.16 5.13
CA VAL A 174 -18.64 -3.08 6.09
C VAL A 174 -19.57 -1.91 5.90
N TYR A 175 -19.82 -1.53 4.64
CA TYR A 175 -20.60 -0.34 4.28
C TYR A 175 -21.95 -0.66 3.68
N GLY A 176 -22.21 -1.89 3.23
CA GLY A 176 -23.41 -2.24 2.45
C GLY A 176 -23.41 -1.59 1.07
N ILE A 177 -22.24 -1.26 0.52
CA ILE A 177 -22.07 -0.61 -0.78
C ILE A 177 -21.58 -1.65 -1.78
N GLU A 178 -22.27 -1.77 -2.91
CA GLU A 178 -21.76 -2.52 -4.06
C GLU A 178 -20.69 -1.70 -4.76
N ALA A 179 -19.47 -2.23 -4.82
CA ALA A 179 -18.33 -1.60 -5.48
C ALA A 179 -18.04 -2.27 -6.82
N ASP A 180 -17.59 -1.47 -7.79
CA ASP A 180 -17.03 -2.03 -9.03
C ASP A 180 -15.58 -2.45 -8.79
N LEU A 181 -15.13 -3.45 -9.54
CA LEU A 181 -13.76 -3.91 -9.47
C LEU A 181 -12.90 -3.14 -10.48
N LEU A 182 -11.82 -2.53 -10.00
CA LEU A 182 -10.82 -1.86 -10.83
C LEU A 182 -9.43 -2.15 -10.27
N PHE A 183 -8.68 -3.03 -10.91
CA PHE A 183 -7.32 -3.37 -10.49
C PHE A 183 -6.37 -2.18 -10.63
N PRO A 184 -5.40 -2.02 -9.72
CA PRO A 184 -4.42 -0.96 -9.83
C PRO A 184 -3.44 -1.23 -10.98
N PRO A 185 -2.84 -0.18 -11.58
CA PRO A 185 -1.82 -0.36 -12.61
C PRO A 185 -0.58 -1.04 -12.03
N GLY A 186 0.16 -1.77 -12.87
CA GLY A 186 1.49 -2.29 -12.57
C GLY A 186 2.46 -1.16 -12.21
N GLY A 187 3.46 -1.47 -11.41
CA GLY A 187 4.25 -0.43 -10.73
C GLY A 187 5.71 -0.29 -11.13
N ILE A 188 6.26 -1.16 -11.97
CA ILE A 188 7.67 -1.10 -12.37
C ILE A 188 7.80 -1.05 -13.89
N ASP A 189 8.59 -0.08 -14.37
CA ASP A 189 9.03 -0.04 -15.77
C ASP A 189 10.18 -1.03 -15.98
N ALA A 190 9.89 -2.18 -16.58
CA ALA A 190 10.86 -3.23 -16.85
C ALA A 190 11.84 -2.86 -17.98
N SER A 191 11.53 -1.84 -18.79
CA SER A 191 12.40 -1.40 -19.91
C SER A 191 13.53 -0.47 -19.47
N ALA A 192 13.42 0.13 -18.27
CA ALA A 192 14.43 1.03 -17.77
C ALA A 192 15.69 0.27 -17.30
N SER A 193 16.82 1.00 -17.17
CA SER A 193 18.13 0.44 -16.85
C SER A 193 18.13 -0.37 -15.56
N GLN A 194 18.86 -1.48 -15.58
CA GLN A 194 19.12 -2.33 -14.43
C GLN A 194 20.51 -2.05 -13.85
N GLU A 195 20.65 -2.20 -12.54
CA GLU A 195 21.90 -2.08 -11.81
C GLU A 195 22.08 -3.31 -10.93
N ALA A 196 23.19 -4.00 -11.04
CA ALA A 196 23.44 -5.22 -10.27
C ALA A 196 23.52 -4.92 -8.76
N VAL A 197 23.06 -5.86 -7.94
CA VAL A 197 23.32 -5.86 -6.50
C VAL A 197 24.60 -6.65 -6.27
N ASP A 198 25.71 -5.95 -6.04
CA ASP A 198 27.07 -6.52 -6.02
C ASP A 198 27.20 -7.73 -5.07
N GLU A 199 26.62 -7.64 -3.87
CA GLU A 199 26.67 -8.68 -2.84
C GLU A 199 26.13 -10.04 -3.31
N ILE A 200 25.20 -10.04 -4.26
CA ILE A 200 24.54 -11.24 -4.79
C ILE A 200 24.58 -11.31 -6.32
N SER A 201 25.48 -10.57 -6.97
CA SER A 201 25.63 -10.61 -8.43
C SER A 201 25.92 -12.02 -8.96
N SER A 202 26.69 -12.80 -8.20
CA SER A 202 26.95 -14.22 -8.48
C SER A 202 25.72 -15.14 -8.30
N TRP A 203 24.61 -14.64 -7.77
CA TRP A 203 23.36 -15.38 -7.62
C TRP A 203 22.41 -15.22 -8.81
N ALA A 204 22.75 -14.43 -9.81
CA ALA A 204 21.90 -14.15 -10.96
C ALA A 204 21.28 -15.43 -11.54
N GLY A 205 19.98 -15.49 -11.71
CA GLY A 205 19.25 -16.66 -12.17
C GLY A 205 19.11 -17.82 -11.17
N GLN A 206 19.64 -17.70 -9.95
CA GLN A 206 19.69 -18.80 -8.98
C GLN A 206 19.03 -18.51 -7.63
N PHE A 207 18.35 -17.36 -7.46
CA PHE A 207 17.72 -16.97 -6.21
C PHE A 207 16.24 -16.73 -6.35
N TYR A 208 15.52 -16.86 -5.24
CA TYR A 208 14.13 -16.45 -5.08
C TYR A 208 14.08 -15.05 -4.45
N LEU A 209 12.99 -14.31 -4.70
CA LEU A 209 12.86 -12.93 -4.25
C LEU A 209 11.64 -12.75 -3.35
N VAL A 210 11.81 -12.07 -2.22
CA VAL A 210 10.71 -11.52 -1.40
C VAL A 210 10.84 -10.00 -1.40
N VAL A 211 9.78 -9.29 -1.77
CA VAL A 211 9.69 -7.83 -1.66
C VAL A 211 8.52 -7.48 -0.76
N SER A 212 8.80 -6.98 0.44
CA SER A 212 7.73 -6.73 1.41
C SER A 212 8.14 -5.72 2.49
N ARG A 213 7.18 -5.00 3.06
CA ARG A 213 7.42 -4.34 4.34
C ARG A 213 7.66 -5.40 5.42
N LEU A 214 8.67 -5.19 6.26
CA LEU A 214 9.04 -6.15 7.30
C LEU A 214 8.16 -5.95 8.55
N MET A 215 6.94 -6.46 8.47
CA MET A 215 5.92 -6.42 9.52
C MET A 215 5.56 -7.86 9.94
N PRO A 216 5.13 -8.12 11.19
CA PRO A 216 4.83 -9.48 11.65
C PRO A 216 3.86 -10.25 10.75
N TYR A 217 2.79 -9.60 10.26
CA TYR A 217 1.77 -10.23 9.42
C TYR A 217 2.21 -10.52 7.98
N LYS A 218 3.43 -10.10 7.61
CA LYS A 218 3.98 -10.36 6.27
C LYS A 218 4.62 -11.74 6.13
N ASN A 219 4.75 -12.49 7.22
CA ASN A 219 5.24 -13.87 7.26
C ASN A 219 6.62 -14.07 6.58
N VAL A 220 7.48 -13.05 6.60
CA VAL A 220 8.83 -13.15 6.01
C VAL A 220 9.68 -14.16 6.78
N ASP A 221 9.48 -14.28 8.07
CA ASP A 221 10.09 -15.29 8.94
C ASP A 221 9.82 -16.72 8.48
N ARG A 222 8.62 -17.00 7.95
CA ARG A 222 8.30 -18.34 7.39
C ARG A 222 9.06 -18.61 6.11
N ALA A 223 9.24 -17.59 5.26
CA ALA A 223 10.09 -17.73 4.07
C ALA A 223 11.55 -18.01 4.46
N ILE A 224 12.10 -17.28 5.46
CA ILE A 224 13.45 -17.53 5.97
C ILE A 224 13.57 -18.96 6.51
N ALA A 225 12.62 -19.41 7.34
CA ALA A 225 12.63 -20.76 7.91
C ALA A 225 12.61 -21.85 6.81
N ALA A 226 11.76 -21.69 5.79
CA ALA A 226 11.72 -22.64 4.67
C ALA A 226 13.04 -22.71 3.92
N PHE A 227 13.75 -21.59 3.77
CA PHE A 227 15.08 -21.58 3.10
C PHE A 227 16.20 -22.06 4.01
N ALA A 228 16.06 -21.99 5.33
CA ALA A 228 16.98 -22.65 6.25
C ALA A 228 16.99 -24.17 6.07
N ASP A 229 15.83 -24.76 5.76
CA ASP A 229 15.70 -26.19 5.45
C ASP A 229 16.18 -26.57 4.02
N MET A 230 16.47 -25.56 3.19
CA MET A 230 16.91 -25.74 1.79
C MET A 230 18.21 -24.99 1.49
N PRO A 231 19.36 -25.37 2.11
CA PRO A 231 20.61 -24.59 2.01
C PRO A 231 21.17 -24.44 0.59
N GLN A 232 20.76 -25.33 -0.35
CA GLN A 232 21.10 -25.25 -1.77
C GLN A 232 20.30 -24.20 -2.56
N ARG A 233 19.23 -23.64 -1.98
CA ARG A 233 18.38 -22.58 -2.58
C ARG A 233 18.74 -21.25 -1.97
N LYS A 234 18.75 -20.19 -2.77
CA LYS A 234 19.12 -18.83 -2.34
C LYS A 234 17.89 -17.95 -2.27
N LEU A 235 17.82 -17.07 -1.26
CA LEU A 235 16.72 -16.12 -1.07
C LEU A 235 17.25 -14.70 -0.89
N ALA A 236 16.78 -13.77 -1.70
CA ALA A 236 16.95 -12.34 -1.50
C ALA A 236 15.66 -11.74 -0.93
N ILE A 237 15.78 -10.98 0.15
CA ILE A 237 14.65 -10.31 0.80
C ILE A 237 14.89 -8.81 0.73
N VAL A 238 13.93 -8.06 0.18
CA VAL A 238 14.00 -6.60 0.14
C VAL A 238 12.86 -5.99 0.94
N GLY A 239 13.20 -5.12 1.88
CA GLY A 239 12.19 -4.41 2.63
C GLY A 239 12.67 -3.65 3.84
N LYS A 240 11.78 -2.81 4.37
CA LYS A 240 11.98 -2.04 5.60
C LYS A 240 10.84 -2.32 6.58
N GLY A 241 11.11 -2.25 7.86
CA GLY A 241 10.09 -2.40 8.89
C GLY A 241 10.64 -2.74 10.27
N PRO A 242 9.78 -2.76 11.30
CA PRO A 242 10.19 -2.99 12.68
C PRO A 242 10.75 -4.40 12.94
N GLU A 243 10.50 -5.37 12.05
CA GLU A 243 11.01 -6.75 12.16
C GLU A 243 12.41 -6.92 11.55
N ALA A 244 13.02 -5.86 10.97
CA ALA A 244 14.25 -5.98 10.19
C ALA A 244 15.40 -6.64 10.98
N GLU A 245 15.67 -6.19 12.20
CA GLU A 245 16.76 -6.73 13.04
C GLU A 245 16.47 -8.19 13.45
N ARG A 246 15.24 -8.49 13.86
CA ARG A 246 14.83 -9.85 14.23
C ARG A 246 14.99 -10.83 13.06
N LEU A 247 14.52 -10.43 11.88
CA LEU A 247 14.58 -11.26 10.67
C LEU A 247 16.02 -11.42 10.20
N ALA A 248 16.85 -10.38 10.26
CA ALA A 248 18.26 -10.47 9.90
C ALA A 248 19.03 -11.48 10.78
N ALA A 249 18.71 -11.50 12.08
CA ALA A 249 19.30 -12.48 13.01
C ALA A 249 18.87 -13.94 12.75
N MET A 250 17.81 -14.15 11.99
CA MET A 250 17.31 -15.48 11.60
C MET A 250 17.89 -15.98 10.28
N CYS A 251 18.55 -15.13 9.49
CA CYS A 251 19.00 -15.46 8.14
C CYS A 251 20.17 -16.45 8.16
N PRO A 252 20.04 -17.63 7.55
CA PRO A 252 21.16 -18.52 7.27
C PRO A 252 22.01 -17.98 6.09
N ASP A 253 23.14 -18.65 5.81
CA ASP A 253 24.12 -18.22 4.79
C ASP A 253 23.54 -18.10 3.37
N ASN A 254 22.48 -18.81 3.05
CA ASN A 254 21.80 -18.79 1.76
C ASN A 254 20.67 -17.72 1.67
N VAL A 255 20.51 -16.88 2.68
CA VAL A 255 19.52 -15.79 2.71
C VAL A 255 20.24 -14.45 2.88
N ARG A 256 19.87 -13.45 2.08
CA ARG A 256 20.36 -12.07 2.18
C ARG A 256 19.21 -11.09 2.28
N MET A 257 19.35 -10.08 3.12
CA MET A 257 18.38 -9.02 3.31
C MET A 257 18.94 -7.67 2.87
N PHE A 258 18.12 -6.89 2.16
CA PHE A 258 18.48 -5.60 1.61
C PHE A 258 17.47 -4.53 2.00
N GLN A 259 17.97 -3.30 2.14
CA GLN A 259 17.17 -2.10 2.36
C GLN A 259 17.73 -0.94 1.53
N GLY A 260 16.84 -0.05 1.09
CA GLY A 260 17.25 1.20 0.44
C GLY A 260 17.89 1.03 -0.94
N LEU A 261 17.57 -0.06 -1.63
CA LEU A 261 18.03 -0.30 -3.00
C LEU A 261 17.48 0.77 -3.97
N SER A 262 18.24 1.06 -5.00
CA SER A 262 17.82 1.90 -6.12
C SER A 262 16.74 1.20 -6.96
N ASP A 263 16.01 1.98 -7.77
CA ASP A 263 15.05 1.40 -8.71
C ASP A 263 15.74 0.51 -9.75
N GLY A 264 17.00 0.83 -10.12
CA GLY A 264 17.83 -0.01 -10.99
C GLY A 264 18.15 -1.36 -10.36
N GLN A 265 18.52 -1.37 -9.08
CA GLN A 265 18.79 -2.58 -8.32
C GLN A 265 17.51 -3.42 -8.10
N MET A 266 16.38 -2.78 -7.86
CA MET A 266 15.09 -3.47 -7.78
C MET A 266 14.73 -4.16 -9.10
N ARG A 267 14.92 -3.46 -10.23
CA ARG A 267 14.72 -4.07 -11.57
C ARG A 267 15.64 -5.25 -11.81
N TRP A 268 16.91 -5.14 -11.40
CA TRP A 268 17.86 -6.24 -11.53
C TRP A 268 17.43 -7.47 -10.72
N LEU A 269 16.95 -7.27 -9.48
CA LEU A 269 16.47 -8.37 -8.64
C LEU A 269 15.28 -9.08 -9.27
N TYR A 270 14.27 -8.34 -9.75
CA TYR A 270 13.14 -8.94 -10.46
C TYR A 270 13.58 -9.65 -11.74
N ALA A 271 14.47 -9.06 -12.54
CA ALA A 271 14.93 -9.64 -13.80
C ALA A 271 15.74 -10.92 -13.59
N ASN A 272 16.45 -11.05 -12.47
CA ASN A 272 17.39 -12.14 -12.22
C ASN A 272 16.93 -13.16 -11.17
N CYS A 273 15.76 -13.00 -10.54
CA CYS A 273 15.21 -14.02 -9.66
C CYS A 273 14.63 -15.20 -10.48
N GLN A 274 14.52 -16.38 -9.85
CA GLN A 274 13.81 -17.54 -10.40
C GLN A 274 12.28 -17.35 -10.28
N ALA A 275 11.84 -16.87 -9.13
CA ALA A 275 10.44 -16.57 -8.83
C ALA A 275 10.33 -15.58 -7.68
N LEU A 276 9.20 -14.85 -7.64
CA LEU A 276 8.81 -14.08 -6.47
C LEU A 276 8.10 -15.00 -5.46
N ILE A 277 8.43 -14.84 -4.17
CA ILE A 277 7.70 -15.47 -3.07
C ILE A 277 6.86 -14.40 -2.36
N ALA A 278 5.56 -14.63 -2.27
CA ALA A 278 4.57 -13.74 -1.70
C ALA A 278 3.85 -14.41 -0.50
N PRO A 279 4.47 -14.42 0.71
CA PRO A 279 4.00 -15.25 1.83
C PRO A 279 2.93 -14.57 2.68
N SER A 280 2.58 -13.33 2.40
CA SER A 280 1.65 -12.53 3.20
C SER A 280 0.20 -12.59 2.71
N PHE A 281 -0.72 -12.20 3.59
CA PHE A 281 -2.06 -11.82 3.18
C PHE A 281 -2.06 -10.36 2.72
N GLU A 282 -2.43 -10.11 1.46
CA GLU A 282 -2.50 -8.76 0.89
C GLU A 282 -3.94 -8.41 0.49
N ASP A 283 -4.26 -7.11 0.49
CA ASP A 283 -5.53 -6.65 -0.06
C ASP A 283 -5.55 -6.74 -1.60
N PHE A 284 -4.44 -6.47 -2.26
CA PHE A 284 -4.25 -6.72 -3.68
C PHE A 284 -2.90 -7.43 -3.93
N GLY A 285 -1.78 -6.81 -3.51
CA GLY A 285 -0.43 -7.30 -3.77
C GLY A 285 0.07 -6.87 -5.14
N LEU A 286 0.83 -5.76 -5.20
CA LEU A 286 1.42 -5.26 -6.45
C LEU A 286 2.63 -6.07 -6.90
N THR A 287 3.34 -6.69 -5.96
CA THR A 287 4.60 -7.40 -6.24
C THR A 287 4.47 -8.55 -7.26
N PRO A 288 3.36 -9.32 -7.34
CA PRO A 288 3.13 -10.22 -8.46
C PRO A 288 3.14 -9.54 -9.82
N LEU A 289 2.46 -8.40 -9.96
CA LEU A 289 2.44 -7.66 -11.24
C LEU A 289 3.84 -7.14 -11.60
N GLU A 290 4.61 -6.71 -10.60
CA GLU A 290 6.00 -6.31 -10.77
C GLU A 290 6.84 -7.49 -11.28
N ALA A 291 6.70 -8.68 -10.69
CA ALA A 291 7.40 -9.90 -11.16
C ALA A 291 6.99 -10.29 -12.59
N TYR A 292 5.71 -10.19 -12.92
CA TYR A 292 5.22 -10.48 -14.27
C TYR A 292 5.78 -9.53 -15.34
N SER A 293 6.03 -8.26 -15.00
CA SER A 293 6.68 -7.31 -15.91
C SER A 293 8.08 -7.79 -16.34
N PHE A 294 8.72 -8.66 -15.56
CA PHE A 294 10.00 -9.32 -15.87
C PHE A 294 9.85 -10.79 -16.29
N GLY A 295 8.63 -11.24 -16.59
CA GLY A 295 8.36 -12.63 -16.98
C GLY A 295 8.64 -13.65 -15.88
N LYS A 296 8.57 -13.25 -14.59
CA LYS A 296 8.88 -14.14 -13.47
C LYS A 296 7.62 -14.70 -12.83
N PRO A 297 7.57 -16.02 -12.57
CA PRO A 297 6.45 -16.64 -11.88
C PRO A 297 6.41 -16.26 -10.39
N VAL A 298 5.25 -16.49 -9.78
CA VAL A 298 5.01 -16.14 -8.37
C VAL A 298 4.62 -17.39 -7.57
N LEU A 299 5.22 -17.55 -6.40
CA LEU A 299 4.79 -18.49 -5.38
C LEU A 299 4.05 -17.70 -4.31
N ALA A 300 2.73 -17.81 -4.24
CA ALA A 300 1.90 -16.98 -3.37
C ALA A 300 1.13 -17.78 -2.33
N LEU A 301 0.91 -17.18 -1.16
CA LEU A 301 -0.07 -17.68 -0.22
C LEU A 301 -1.45 -17.68 -0.88
N ARG A 302 -2.20 -18.80 -0.81
CA ARG A 302 -3.57 -18.91 -1.36
C ARG A 302 -4.55 -18.07 -0.51
N ALA A 303 -4.42 -16.75 -0.57
CA ALA A 303 -5.26 -15.84 0.20
C ALA A 303 -5.23 -14.40 -0.32
N GLY A 304 -6.29 -13.66 -0.01
CA GLY A 304 -6.39 -12.23 -0.30
C GLY A 304 -6.36 -11.90 -1.78
N GLY A 305 -5.80 -10.75 -2.14
CA GLY A 305 -5.70 -10.26 -3.51
C GLY A 305 -4.79 -11.07 -4.43
N TYR A 306 -4.01 -12.00 -3.90
CA TYR A 306 -3.26 -12.92 -4.75
C TYR A 306 -4.17 -13.86 -5.54
N LEU A 307 -5.40 -14.11 -5.08
CA LEU A 307 -6.40 -14.87 -5.82
C LEU A 307 -6.87 -14.14 -7.08
N ASP A 308 -6.71 -12.83 -7.15
CA ASP A 308 -7.00 -12.01 -8.33
C ASP A 308 -5.80 -11.92 -9.30
N THR A 309 -4.57 -12.05 -8.77
CA THR A 309 -3.36 -11.76 -9.55
C THR A 309 -2.61 -13.00 -10.02
N VAL A 310 -2.72 -14.13 -9.33
CA VAL A 310 -2.04 -15.38 -9.67
C VAL A 310 -3.00 -16.35 -10.34
N VAL A 311 -2.66 -16.80 -11.53
CA VAL A 311 -3.34 -17.89 -12.25
C VAL A 311 -2.53 -19.15 -12.05
N GLU A 312 -3.05 -20.08 -11.24
CA GLU A 312 -2.34 -21.31 -10.85
C GLU A 312 -1.95 -22.16 -12.05
N GLY A 313 -0.69 -22.57 -12.09
CA GLY A 313 -0.11 -23.34 -13.20
C GLY A 313 0.22 -22.53 -14.45
N GLN A 314 -0.13 -21.23 -14.52
CA GLN A 314 0.21 -20.34 -15.64
C GLN A 314 1.17 -19.23 -15.22
N THR A 315 0.79 -18.40 -14.25
CA THR A 315 1.62 -17.27 -13.79
C THR A 315 2.30 -17.56 -12.46
N GLY A 316 1.94 -18.65 -11.80
CA GLY A 316 2.54 -19.06 -10.53
C GLY A 316 1.86 -20.26 -9.91
N LEU A 317 2.22 -20.51 -8.65
CA LEU A 317 1.63 -21.56 -7.83
C LEU A 317 1.20 -20.99 -6.49
N PHE A 318 0.18 -21.59 -5.91
CA PHE A 318 -0.24 -21.28 -4.56
C PHE A 318 0.29 -22.29 -3.56
N PHE A 319 0.61 -21.80 -2.36
CA PHE A 319 0.85 -22.64 -1.19
C PHE A 319 -0.14 -22.30 -0.07
N SER A 320 -0.40 -23.25 0.79
CA SER A 320 -1.19 -23.10 2.01
C SER A 320 -0.28 -22.89 3.22
N LYS A 321 -0.83 -22.37 4.31
CA LYS A 321 -0.09 -22.17 5.57
C LYS A 321 0.38 -23.50 6.15
#